data_cf78477d781880b3b177a4d71b2cd70b
#
_entry.id   cf78477d781880b3b177a4d71b2cd70b
#
_cell.length_a   1.000
_cell.length_b   1.000
_cell.length_c   1.000
_cell.angle_alpha   90.00
_cell.angle_beta   90.00
_cell.angle_gamma   90.00
#
_symmetry.space_group_name_H-M   'P 1'
#
loop_
_entity.id
_entity.type
_entity.pdbx_description
1 polymer ?
#
loop_
_entity_poly.entity_id
_entity_poly.type
_entity_poly.pdbx_seq_one_letter_code
_entity_poly.pdbx_strand_id
1 'polypeptide(L)'
;DEIRMLRMEEQQALLVAMQEKALSISGRSERSSGALTKSEPVPTDFILIAAGNLDSIQNMHPALRSRIRGHGYEVYVNTDMPDTERNRRRLIRFVSQEVVNERKKTSGKPIPHFDIESIGLILKEAQRRSGRRGRLSLRLRELGGLIRIAGDLAVEENAEITTAAHVIRARAIAKPLEQQVADRYLERQADYSMIVNKGERIGRVNGLAVLGADSGLSDYSGVVLPVEAMVTAAHGRSGQVIATGGLSDLAKESVTNISAVVKKLTGNDIKDFDVHVQFPGTHNVDGDSASITMATAIISAFEGVPIEQNLAMTGSLSIRGEVLPIGGVSAKIEAAAKSGIETIIIPNKTPFGFKN
;
A
#
# COMPACT_ATOMS: atom_id res chain seq x y z
N ASP A 1 24.31 2.48 -4.82
CA ASP A 1 22.94 2.43 -4.32
C ASP A 1 22.18 3.65 -4.84
N GLU A 2 20.89 3.48 -5.21
CA GLU A 2 20.07 4.56 -5.72
C GLU A 2 20.62 5.25 -7.00
N ILE A 3 20.82 4.49 -8.07
CA ILE A 3 21.38 5.00 -9.35
C ILE A 3 20.62 6.23 -9.92
N ARG A 4 19.36 6.43 -9.55
CA ARG A 4 18.56 7.61 -9.92
C ARG A 4 19.08 8.91 -9.30
N MET A 5 19.87 8.85 -8.23
CA MET A 5 20.46 10.02 -7.57
C MET A 5 21.60 10.62 -8.40
N LEU A 6 22.16 9.86 -9.33
CA LEU A 6 23.13 10.38 -10.28
C LEU A 6 22.43 11.30 -11.28
N ARG A 7 22.95 12.51 -11.41
CA ARG A 7 22.50 13.46 -12.43
C ARG A 7 22.82 12.90 -13.83
N MET A 8 22.14 13.38 -14.83
CA MET A 8 22.29 12.89 -16.20
C MET A 8 23.75 12.98 -16.69
N GLU A 9 24.46 14.03 -16.34
CA GLU A 9 25.90 14.21 -16.63
C GLU A 9 26.78 13.16 -15.94
N GLU A 10 26.46 12.82 -14.71
CA GLU A 10 27.17 11.78 -13.94
C GLU A 10 26.91 10.38 -14.52
N GLN A 11 25.68 10.12 -14.99
CA GLN A 11 25.36 8.89 -15.69
C GLN A 11 26.10 8.78 -17.04
N GLN A 12 26.29 9.91 -17.76
CA GLN A 12 27.10 9.96 -18.96
C GLN A 12 28.58 9.72 -18.65
N ALA A 13 29.13 10.34 -17.61
CA ALA A 13 30.49 10.10 -17.16
C ALA A 13 30.72 8.62 -16.80
N LEU A 14 29.77 8.00 -16.11
CA LEU A 14 29.79 6.57 -15.79
C LEU A 14 29.78 5.71 -17.07
N LEU A 15 28.96 6.07 -18.05
CA LEU A 15 28.90 5.39 -19.35
C LEU A 15 30.26 5.46 -20.09
N VAL A 16 30.90 6.64 -20.13
CA VAL A 16 32.24 6.82 -20.72
C VAL A 16 33.27 5.97 -19.97
N ALA A 17 33.26 6.03 -18.62
CA ALA A 17 34.17 5.24 -17.81
C ALA A 17 34.07 3.72 -18.07
N MET A 18 32.83 3.22 -18.27
CA MET A 18 32.59 1.81 -18.61
C MET A 18 33.02 1.43 -20.03
N GLN A 19 32.95 2.39 -21.00
CA GLN A 19 33.26 2.14 -22.39
C GLN A 19 34.74 2.24 -22.66
N GLU A 20 35.34 3.37 -22.24
CA GLU A 20 36.73 3.72 -22.51
C GLU A 20 37.70 3.07 -21.50
N LYS A 21 37.19 2.50 -20.41
CA LYS A 21 38.01 2.03 -19.27
C LYS A 21 38.94 3.11 -18.73
N ALA A 22 38.64 4.36 -19.00
CA ALA A 22 39.38 5.52 -18.54
C ALA A 22 38.42 6.71 -18.39
N LEU A 23 38.64 7.54 -17.36
CA LEU A 23 37.86 8.74 -17.13
C LEU A 23 38.80 9.94 -16.93
N SER A 24 38.56 11.02 -17.69
CA SER A 24 39.19 12.31 -17.46
C SER A 24 38.18 13.26 -16.83
N ILE A 25 38.59 13.94 -15.78
CA ILE A 25 37.75 14.95 -15.09
C ILE A 25 38.14 16.32 -15.64
N SER A 26 37.13 17.06 -16.13
CA SER A 26 37.30 18.45 -16.54
C SER A 26 36.83 19.37 -15.44
N GLY A 27 37.67 20.29 -15.01
CA GLY A 27 37.37 21.28 -14.00
C GLY A 27 37.85 22.67 -14.37
N ARG A 28 37.29 23.72 -13.77
CA ARG A 28 37.84 25.07 -13.87
C ARG A 28 38.93 25.22 -12.84
N SER A 29 40.12 25.64 -13.28
CA SER A 29 41.21 25.96 -12.36
C SER A 29 40.98 27.33 -11.74
N GLU A 30 40.88 27.39 -10.42
CA GLU A 30 40.81 28.66 -9.69
C GLU A 30 42.11 29.48 -9.82
N ARG A 31 43.21 28.85 -10.18
CA ARG A 31 44.55 29.47 -10.30
C ARG A 31 44.87 30.08 -11.68
N SER A 32 44.06 29.81 -12.70
CA SER A 32 44.32 30.30 -14.08
C SER A 32 43.05 30.84 -14.74
N SER A 33 42.58 32.01 -14.28
CA SER A 33 41.55 32.84 -14.96
C SER A 33 40.39 32.04 -15.59
N GLY A 34 39.96 30.94 -14.97
CA GLY A 34 38.85 30.12 -15.47
C GLY A 34 39.16 29.19 -16.64
N ALA A 35 40.42 28.93 -16.95
CA ALA A 35 40.81 27.98 -17.99
C ALA A 35 40.31 26.55 -17.65
N LEU A 36 39.72 25.87 -18.62
CA LEU A 36 39.30 24.48 -18.48
C LEU A 36 40.57 23.60 -18.43
N THR A 37 40.83 23.03 -17.29
CA THR A 37 41.85 22.00 -17.12
C THR A 37 41.20 20.61 -17.18
N LYS A 38 41.80 19.71 -17.94
CA LYS A 38 41.39 18.31 -18.03
C LYS A 38 42.47 17.46 -17.37
N SER A 39 42.05 16.59 -16.44
CA SER A 39 42.99 15.64 -15.83
C SER A 39 43.52 14.62 -16.83
N GLU A 40 44.65 14.04 -16.56
CA GLU A 40 45.07 12.82 -17.27
C GLU A 40 44.00 11.73 -17.08
N PRO A 41 43.79 10.85 -18.08
CA PRO A 41 42.85 9.77 -18.00
C PRO A 41 43.22 8.81 -16.83
N VAL A 42 42.30 8.63 -15.90
CA VAL A 42 42.45 7.67 -14.79
C VAL A 42 41.86 6.33 -15.24
N PRO A 43 42.58 5.21 -15.14
CA PRO A 43 42.03 3.89 -15.47
C PRO A 43 40.78 3.55 -14.65
N THR A 44 39.72 3.07 -15.33
CA THR A 44 38.42 2.74 -14.73
C THR A 44 37.98 1.32 -15.09
N ASP A 45 38.83 0.32 -14.79
CA ASP A 45 38.44 -1.09 -14.95
C ASP A 45 37.77 -1.60 -13.69
N PHE A 46 36.42 -1.61 -13.68
CA PHE A 46 35.60 -1.96 -12.52
C PHE A 46 34.38 -2.78 -12.89
N ILE A 47 33.82 -3.51 -11.94
CA ILE A 47 32.50 -4.15 -12.04
C ILE A 47 31.46 -3.22 -11.44
N LEU A 48 30.45 -2.83 -12.25
CA LEU A 48 29.35 -2.02 -11.80
C LEU A 48 28.25 -2.90 -11.17
N ILE A 49 27.92 -2.64 -9.91
CA ILE A 49 26.74 -3.18 -9.24
C ILE A 49 25.85 -2.01 -8.85
N ALA A 50 24.71 -1.88 -9.52
CA ALA A 50 23.75 -0.81 -9.29
C ALA A 50 22.49 -1.35 -8.59
N ALA A 51 21.93 -0.57 -7.68
CA ALA A 51 20.67 -0.86 -7.02
C ALA A 51 19.74 0.35 -7.10
N GLY A 52 18.45 0.11 -7.10
CA GLY A 52 17.42 1.16 -7.14
C GLY A 52 16.02 0.57 -7.19
N ASN A 53 15.03 1.42 -7.10
CA ASN A 53 13.62 1.05 -7.26
C ASN A 53 13.22 0.98 -8.74
N LEU A 54 12.04 0.42 -9.06
CA LEU A 54 11.55 0.34 -10.44
C LEU A 54 11.39 1.71 -11.11
N ASP A 55 10.99 2.73 -10.37
CA ASP A 55 10.91 4.12 -10.84
C ASP A 55 12.27 4.68 -11.23
N SER A 56 13.35 4.20 -10.64
CA SER A 56 14.72 4.58 -11.01
C SER A 56 15.06 4.24 -12.45
N ILE A 57 14.45 3.20 -13.01
CA ILE A 57 14.67 2.77 -14.40
C ILE A 57 14.15 3.83 -15.40
N GLN A 58 13.04 4.50 -15.07
CA GLN A 58 12.45 5.54 -15.93
C GLN A 58 13.35 6.78 -16.02
N ASN A 59 14.13 7.06 -14.97
CA ASN A 59 15.02 8.20 -14.86
C ASN A 59 16.47 7.86 -15.23
N MET A 60 16.73 6.63 -15.64
CA MET A 60 18.07 6.21 -16.08
C MET A 60 18.33 6.61 -17.54
N HIS A 61 19.54 7.09 -17.83
CA HIS A 61 19.96 7.39 -19.19
C HIS A 61 19.82 6.15 -20.09
N PRO A 62 19.11 6.20 -21.23
CA PRO A 62 18.82 5.03 -22.06
C PRO A 62 20.08 4.25 -22.51
N ALA A 63 21.15 4.96 -22.85
CA ALA A 63 22.41 4.34 -23.26
C ALA A 63 23.09 3.59 -22.10
N LEU A 64 23.06 4.14 -20.88
CA LEU A 64 23.59 3.46 -19.69
C LEU A 64 22.81 2.17 -19.41
N ARG A 65 21.49 2.23 -19.46
CA ARG A 65 20.64 1.06 -19.30
C ARG A 65 20.91 0.00 -20.38
N SER A 66 21.02 0.42 -21.64
CA SER A 66 21.34 -0.48 -22.74
C SER A 66 22.69 -1.17 -22.52
N ARG A 67 23.69 -0.44 -22.01
CA ARG A 67 25.02 -0.99 -21.73
C ARG A 67 24.98 -2.00 -20.59
N ILE A 68 24.28 -1.69 -19.49
CA ILE A 68 24.10 -2.62 -18.37
C ILE A 68 23.44 -3.92 -18.86
N ARG A 69 22.37 -3.83 -19.65
CA ARG A 69 21.66 -5.01 -20.18
C ARG A 69 22.47 -5.82 -21.18
N GLY A 70 23.31 -5.14 -22.00
CA GLY A 70 24.11 -5.81 -23.00
C GLY A 70 25.32 -6.57 -22.46
N HIS A 71 25.82 -6.18 -21.27
CA HIS A 71 27.05 -6.75 -20.68
C HIS A 71 26.86 -7.27 -19.26
N GLY A 72 25.65 -7.26 -18.74
CA GLY A 72 25.35 -7.66 -17.37
C GLY A 72 23.94 -8.25 -17.23
N TYR A 73 23.44 -8.20 -16.01
CA TYR A 73 22.16 -8.78 -15.60
C TYR A 73 21.29 -7.74 -14.89
N GLU A 74 20.00 -7.69 -15.23
CA GLU A 74 19.00 -7.01 -14.43
C GLU A 74 18.34 -8.06 -13.52
N VAL A 75 18.38 -7.85 -12.21
CA VAL A 75 17.83 -8.77 -11.22
C VAL A 75 16.69 -8.10 -10.48
N TYR A 76 15.49 -8.67 -10.59
CA TYR A 76 14.35 -8.23 -9.79
C TYR A 76 14.42 -8.83 -8.39
N VAL A 77 14.50 -7.97 -7.38
CA VAL A 77 14.50 -8.40 -5.97
C VAL A 77 13.08 -8.51 -5.46
N ASN A 78 12.68 -9.70 -5.01
CA ASN A 78 11.36 -9.95 -4.48
C ASN A 78 11.11 -9.16 -3.19
N THR A 79 9.89 -8.64 -3.02
CA THR A 79 9.44 -7.94 -1.81
C THR A 79 8.91 -8.89 -0.74
N ASP A 80 8.67 -10.14 -1.09
CA ASP A 80 8.16 -11.19 -0.22
C ASP A 80 8.76 -12.56 -0.56
N MET A 81 8.67 -13.51 0.36
CA MET A 81 9.10 -14.90 0.18
C MET A 81 8.01 -15.87 0.65
N PRO A 82 7.98 -17.14 0.17
CA PRO A 82 7.04 -18.15 0.64
C PRO A 82 7.16 -18.36 2.17
N ASP A 83 6.02 -18.51 2.83
CA ASP A 83 5.95 -18.85 4.25
C ASP A 83 6.21 -20.34 4.45
N THR A 84 7.46 -20.70 4.50
CA THR A 84 7.96 -22.05 4.79
C THR A 84 8.73 -22.07 6.10
N GLU A 85 8.86 -23.23 6.73
CA GLU A 85 9.64 -23.36 7.96
C GLU A 85 11.09 -22.86 7.78
N ARG A 86 11.72 -23.16 6.65
CA ARG A 86 13.06 -22.65 6.30
C ARG A 86 13.11 -21.13 6.29
N ASN A 87 12.09 -20.47 5.72
CA ASN A 87 12.05 -19.01 5.61
C ASN A 87 11.67 -18.36 6.95
N ARG A 88 10.79 -18.99 7.75
CA ARG A 88 10.56 -18.57 9.14
C ARG A 88 11.84 -18.60 9.96
N ARG A 89 12.63 -19.66 9.87
CA ARG A 89 13.95 -19.74 10.54
C ARG A 89 14.92 -18.63 10.09
N ARG A 90 14.88 -18.22 8.81
CA ARG A 90 15.68 -17.08 8.32
C ARG A 90 15.23 -15.76 8.94
N LEU A 91 13.93 -15.54 9.09
CA LEU A 91 13.41 -14.36 9.76
C LEU A 91 13.74 -14.35 11.25
N ILE A 92 13.70 -15.48 11.94
CA ILE A 92 14.13 -15.60 13.34
C ILE A 92 15.62 -15.24 13.46
N ARG A 93 16.46 -15.70 12.55
CA ARG A 93 17.88 -15.29 12.50
C ARG A 93 18.03 -13.79 12.27
N PHE A 94 17.18 -13.19 11.43
CA PHE A 94 17.17 -11.76 11.22
C PHE A 94 16.84 -11.00 12.52
N VAL A 95 15.85 -11.45 13.32
CA VAL A 95 15.58 -10.87 14.66
C VAL A 95 16.84 -10.93 15.53
N SER A 96 17.50 -12.06 15.60
CA SER A 96 18.74 -12.21 16.36
C SER A 96 19.85 -11.29 15.85
N GLN A 97 19.98 -11.10 14.54
CA GLN A 97 20.96 -10.20 13.93
C GLN A 97 20.67 -8.74 14.30
N GLU A 98 19.41 -8.30 14.28
CA GLU A 98 19.03 -6.95 14.70
C GLU A 98 19.40 -6.70 16.17
N VAL A 99 19.09 -7.64 17.06
CA VAL A 99 19.50 -7.57 18.48
C VAL A 99 21.02 -7.42 18.63
N VAL A 100 21.81 -8.24 17.92
CA VAL A 100 23.29 -8.18 17.98
C VAL A 100 23.80 -6.87 17.39
N ASN A 101 23.22 -6.39 16.28
CA ASN A 101 23.64 -5.16 15.63
C ASN A 101 23.38 -3.93 16.51
N GLU A 102 22.22 -3.86 17.17
CA GLU A 102 21.92 -2.78 18.10
C GLU A 102 22.83 -2.78 19.32
N ARG A 103 23.17 -3.96 19.87
CA ARG A 103 24.16 -4.09 20.95
C ARG A 103 25.55 -3.54 20.60
N LYS A 104 25.93 -3.58 19.33
CA LYS A 104 27.22 -3.04 18.85
C LYS A 104 27.20 -1.54 18.65
N LYS A 105 26.04 -0.95 18.39
CA LYS A 105 25.88 0.47 18.07
C LYS A 105 25.64 1.33 19.31
N THR A 106 25.03 0.78 20.34
CA THR A 106 24.52 1.52 21.48
C THR A 106 25.55 1.53 22.61
N SER A 107 25.89 2.74 23.09
CA SER A 107 26.69 2.94 24.30
C SER A 107 25.89 2.70 25.60
N GLY A 108 24.56 2.48 25.48
CA GLY A 108 23.65 2.26 26.59
C GLY A 108 23.37 0.77 26.88
N LYS A 109 22.28 0.49 27.60
CA LYS A 109 21.84 -0.87 27.84
C LYS A 109 21.48 -1.55 26.53
N PRO A 110 22.00 -2.75 26.26
CA PRO A 110 21.65 -3.48 25.04
C PRO A 110 20.21 -3.97 25.10
N ILE A 111 19.53 -3.98 23.94
CA ILE A 111 18.17 -4.52 23.84
C ILE A 111 18.18 -6.02 24.23
N PRO A 112 17.19 -6.49 25.03
CA PRO A 112 17.08 -7.88 25.45
C PRO A 112 16.76 -8.82 24.28
N HIS A 113 17.00 -10.11 24.49
CA HIS A 113 16.53 -11.14 23.57
C HIS A 113 15.02 -11.25 23.58
N PHE A 114 14.47 -11.75 22.49
CA PHE A 114 13.03 -11.93 22.28
C PHE A 114 12.60 -13.33 22.72
N ASP A 115 11.47 -13.44 23.40
CA ASP A 115 10.87 -14.73 23.71
C ASP A 115 10.16 -15.34 22.49
N ILE A 116 9.66 -16.56 22.63
CA ILE A 116 9.06 -17.31 21.52
C ILE A 116 7.74 -16.70 21.05
N GLU A 117 6.97 -16.10 21.97
CA GLU A 117 5.68 -15.46 21.67
C GLU A 117 5.89 -14.14 20.89
N SER A 118 6.84 -13.33 21.31
CA SER A 118 7.21 -12.09 20.61
C SER A 118 7.74 -12.35 19.20
N ILE A 119 8.55 -13.39 19.02
CA ILE A 119 9.01 -13.84 17.70
C ILE A 119 7.81 -14.29 16.86
N GLY A 120 6.85 -15.00 17.45
CA GLY A 120 5.60 -15.39 16.80
C GLY A 120 4.81 -14.18 16.28
N LEU A 121 4.74 -13.10 17.06
CA LEU A 121 4.10 -11.84 16.64
C LEU A 121 4.86 -11.13 15.51
N ILE A 122 6.19 -11.13 15.55
CA ILE A 122 7.02 -10.58 14.45
C ILE A 122 6.80 -11.35 13.15
N LEU A 123 6.70 -12.68 13.22
CA LEU A 123 6.38 -13.51 12.04
C LEU A 123 4.97 -13.22 11.50
N LYS A 124 3.97 -13.07 12.39
CA LYS A 124 2.61 -12.65 12.00
C LYS A 124 2.63 -11.25 11.35
N GLU A 125 3.41 -10.32 11.87
CA GLU A 125 3.56 -9.00 11.27
C GLU A 125 4.22 -9.08 9.88
N ALA A 126 5.21 -9.94 9.68
CA ALA A 126 5.79 -10.19 8.36
C ALA A 126 4.78 -10.80 7.38
N GLN A 127 3.88 -11.69 7.84
CA GLN A 127 2.76 -12.19 7.03
C GLN A 127 1.79 -11.05 6.67
N ARG A 128 1.38 -10.24 7.65
CA ARG A 128 0.48 -9.09 7.44
C ARG A 128 1.04 -8.12 6.40
N ARG A 129 2.33 -7.72 6.55
CA ARG A 129 3.01 -6.78 5.65
C ARG A 129 3.26 -7.32 4.26
N SER A 130 3.26 -8.64 4.05
CA SER A 130 3.39 -9.23 2.72
C SER A 130 2.18 -8.93 1.82
N GLY A 131 1.04 -8.65 2.42
CA GLY A 131 -0.22 -8.45 1.71
C GLY A 131 -0.72 -9.68 0.94
N ARG A 132 -0.09 -10.85 1.09
CA ARG A 132 -0.36 -12.07 0.31
C ARG A 132 -0.38 -13.31 1.20
N ARG A 133 -1.38 -14.19 0.96
CA ARG A 133 -1.51 -15.45 1.70
C ARG A 133 -0.28 -16.34 1.51
N GLY A 134 0.22 -16.93 2.61
CA GLY A 134 1.34 -17.86 2.57
C GLY A 134 2.67 -17.21 2.18
N ARG A 135 2.80 -15.90 2.39
CA ARG A 135 4.01 -15.14 2.12
C ARG A 135 4.48 -14.38 3.35
N LEU A 136 5.78 -14.12 3.42
CA LEU A 136 6.44 -13.31 4.44
C LEU A 136 7.08 -12.11 3.76
N SER A 137 6.92 -10.92 4.31
CA SER A 137 7.52 -9.69 3.80
C SER A 137 9.04 -9.74 3.92
N LEU A 138 9.73 -9.23 2.90
CA LEU A 138 11.17 -8.96 2.90
C LEU A 138 11.50 -7.47 3.12
N ARG A 139 10.53 -6.68 3.57
CA ARG A 139 10.75 -5.28 3.99
C ARG A 139 11.45 -5.27 5.35
N LEU A 140 12.70 -5.70 5.35
CA LEU A 140 13.48 -5.95 6.57
C LEU A 140 13.77 -4.66 7.33
N ARG A 141 13.87 -3.50 6.67
CA ARG A 141 14.06 -2.20 7.32
C ARG A 141 12.91 -1.86 8.28
N GLU A 142 11.67 -2.09 7.84
CA GLU A 142 10.46 -1.83 8.62
C GLU A 142 10.30 -2.83 9.77
N LEU A 143 10.56 -4.11 9.49
CA LEU A 143 10.56 -5.15 10.53
C LEU A 143 11.66 -4.92 11.57
N GLY A 144 12.85 -4.49 11.14
CA GLY A 144 13.95 -4.11 12.03
C GLY A 144 13.58 -2.91 12.90
N GLY A 145 12.84 -1.93 12.35
CA GLY A 145 12.27 -0.82 13.12
C GLY A 145 11.37 -1.30 14.26
N LEU A 146 10.45 -2.20 13.97
CA LEU A 146 9.56 -2.79 14.98
C LEU A 146 10.36 -3.55 16.07
N ILE A 147 11.37 -4.33 15.68
CA ILE A 147 12.23 -5.07 16.61
C ILE A 147 12.97 -4.10 17.54
N ARG A 148 13.57 -3.04 17.00
CA ARG A 148 14.27 -2.03 17.81
C ARG A 148 13.36 -1.36 18.82
N ILE A 149 12.20 -0.85 18.39
CA ILE A 149 11.24 -0.20 19.29
C ILE A 149 10.76 -1.16 20.37
N ALA A 150 10.48 -2.42 20.05
CA ALA A 150 10.09 -3.41 21.06
C ALA A 150 11.23 -3.69 22.07
N GLY A 151 12.46 -3.73 21.58
CA GLY A 151 13.65 -3.86 22.44
C GLY A 151 13.86 -2.65 23.33
N ASP A 152 13.71 -1.42 22.82
CA ASP A 152 13.84 -0.18 23.57
C ASP A 152 12.80 -0.09 24.70
N LEU A 153 11.53 -0.47 24.42
CA LEU A 153 10.48 -0.55 25.45
C LEU A 153 10.85 -1.54 26.57
N ALA A 154 11.45 -2.69 26.22
CA ALA A 154 11.90 -3.65 27.21
C ALA A 154 13.08 -3.10 28.05
N VAL A 155 13.97 -2.31 27.44
CA VAL A 155 15.06 -1.62 28.16
C VAL A 155 14.51 -0.57 29.12
N GLU A 156 13.54 0.23 28.70
CA GLU A 156 12.87 1.24 29.55
C GLU A 156 12.21 0.60 30.79
N GLU A 157 11.59 -0.56 30.62
CA GLU A 157 10.97 -1.32 31.70
C GLU A 157 11.97 -2.14 32.53
N ASN A 158 13.26 -2.10 32.21
CA ASN A 158 14.29 -2.95 32.80
C ASN A 158 13.98 -4.45 32.71
N ALA A 159 13.30 -4.88 31.65
CA ALA A 159 12.96 -6.27 31.43
C ALA A 159 14.19 -7.06 30.95
N GLU A 160 14.34 -8.29 31.41
CA GLU A 160 15.42 -9.20 30.97
C GLU A 160 15.18 -9.79 29.58
N ILE A 161 13.92 -9.84 29.17
CA ILE A 161 13.45 -10.42 27.89
C ILE A 161 12.42 -9.51 27.23
N THR A 162 12.48 -9.36 25.91
CA THR A 162 11.47 -8.67 25.12
C THR A 162 10.29 -9.61 24.87
N THR A 163 9.12 -9.27 25.43
CA THR A 163 7.92 -10.10 25.40
C THR A 163 6.94 -9.69 24.30
N ALA A 164 5.90 -10.50 24.10
CA ALA A 164 4.80 -10.20 23.21
C ALA A 164 4.12 -8.84 23.50
N ALA A 165 4.01 -8.43 24.76
CA ALA A 165 3.47 -7.13 25.16
C ALA A 165 4.28 -5.96 24.59
N HIS A 166 5.61 -6.05 24.64
CA HIS A 166 6.50 -5.04 24.07
C HIS A 166 6.31 -4.93 22.54
N VAL A 167 6.17 -6.07 21.83
CA VAL A 167 5.94 -6.09 20.38
C VAL A 167 4.58 -5.46 20.02
N ILE A 168 3.53 -5.75 20.79
CA ILE A 168 2.19 -5.15 20.58
C ILE A 168 2.25 -3.62 20.76
N ARG A 169 2.90 -3.15 21.82
CA ARG A 169 3.07 -1.69 22.05
C ARG A 169 3.95 -1.04 21.00
N ALA A 170 5.06 -1.70 20.63
CA ALA A 170 5.94 -1.23 19.57
C ALA A 170 5.18 -1.07 18.24
N ARG A 171 4.30 -2.00 17.89
CA ARG A 171 3.44 -1.91 16.70
C ARG A 171 2.51 -0.70 16.75
N ALA A 172 2.00 -0.34 17.91
CA ALA A 172 1.15 0.84 18.07
C ALA A 172 1.95 2.15 17.91
N ILE A 173 3.19 2.19 18.40
CA ILE A 173 4.09 3.37 18.32
C ILE A 173 4.69 3.51 16.91
N ALA A 174 5.09 2.40 16.29
CA ALA A 174 5.76 2.35 14.99
C ALA A 174 4.80 2.51 13.79
N LYS A 175 3.62 3.09 13.98
CA LYS A 175 2.68 3.34 12.88
C LYS A 175 3.27 4.37 11.91
N PRO A 176 3.29 4.09 10.60
CA PRO A 176 3.64 5.07 9.60
C PRO A 176 2.71 6.29 9.67
N LEU A 177 3.17 7.43 9.16
CA LEU A 177 2.40 8.69 9.23
C LEU A 177 1.05 8.56 8.52
N GLU A 178 1.02 7.85 7.40
CA GLU A 178 -0.20 7.57 6.62
C GLU A 178 -1.24 6.84 7.47
N GLN A 179 -0.80 5.85 8.26
CA GLN A 179 -1.67 5.12 9.19
C GLN A 179 -2.18 6.03 10.31
N GLN A 180 -1.35 6.93 10.83
CA GLN A 180 -1.76 7.89 11.85
C GLN A 180 -2.79 8.87 11.29
N VAL A 181 -2.62 9.33 10.05
CA VAL A 181 -3.58 10.20 9.36
C VAL A 181 -4.91 9.47 9.15
N ALA A 182 -4.87 8.20 8.71
CA ALA A 182 -6.07 7.39 8.53
C ALA A 182 -6.79 7.14 9.87
N ASP A 183 -6.05 6.86 10.95
CA ASP A 183 -6.64 6.68 12.27
C ASP A 183 -7.38 7.96 12.72
N ARG A 184 -6.78 9.13 12.55
CA ARG A 184 -7.44 10.42 12.84
C ARG A 184 -8.64 10.70 11.95
N TYR A 185 -8.59 10.28 10.69
CA TYR A 185 -9.74 10.40 9.80
C TYR A 185 -10.92 9.55 10.28
N LEU A 186 -10.66 8.31 10.71
CA LEU A 186 -11.69 7.42 11.28
C LEU A 186 -12.26 7.98 12.59
N GLU A 187 -11.41 8.53 13.47
CA GLU A 187 -11.84 9.21 14.70
C GLU A 187 -12.80 10.37 14.37
N ARG A 188 -12.46 11.24 13.43
CA ARG A 188 -13.34 12.33 13.00
C ARG A 188 -14.65 11.83 12.39
N GLN A 189 -14.61 10.77 11.59
CA GLN A 189 -15.84 10.18 11.05
C GLN A 189 -16.75 9.64 12.15
N ALA A 190 -16.19 9.07 13.22
CA ALA A 190 -16.92 8.62 14.38
C ALA A 190 -17.54 9.81 15.15
N ASP A 191 -16.77 10.88 15.38
CA ASP A 191 -17.25 12.09 16.05
C ASP A 191 -18.44 12.73 15.34
N TYR A 192 -18.44 12.74 14.01
CA TYR A 192 -19.56 13.26 13.20
C TYR A 192 -20.66 12.24 12.93
N SER A 193 -20.59 11.03 13.51
CA SER A 193 -21.54 9.93 13.26
C SER A 193 -21.75 9.62 11.78
N MET A 194 -20.71 9.82 10.95
CA MET A 194 -20.80 9.60 9.51
C MET A 194 -20.88 8.12 9.16
N ILE A 195 -20.28 7.24 10.00
CA ILE A 195 -20.34 5.80 9.84
C ILE A 195 -21.53 5.29 10.63
N VAL A 196 -22.51 4.76 9.92
CA VAL A 196 -23.65 4.07 10.52
C VAL A 196 -23.28 2.58 10.56
N ASN A 197 -23.20 2.00 11.75
CA ASN A 197 -22.84 0.60 11.98
C ASN A 197 -23.95 -0.22 12.64
N LYS A 198 -25.19 0.32 12.69
CA LYS A 198 -26.37 -0.35 13.27
C LYS A 198 -27.62 -0.04 12.47
N GLY A 199 -28.57 -0.99 12.53
CA GLY A 199 -29.85 -0.88 11.85
C GLY A 199 -29.73 -1.11 10.35
N GLU A 200 -30.79 -0.80 9.64
CA GLU A 200 -30.92 -1.02 8.20
C GLU A 200 -31.19 0.30 7.46
N ARG A 201 -30.68 0.41 6.21
CA ARG A 201 -30.90 1.56 5.34
C ARG A 201 -31.06 1.13 3.90
N ILE A 202 -31.98 1.75 3.18
CA ILE A 202 -32.14 1.60 1.74
C ILE A 202 -31.15 2.56 1.04
N GLY A 203 -30.48 2.08 0.01
CA GLY A 203 -29.55 2.88 -0.80
C GLY A 203 -28.26 3.28 -0.09
N ARG A 204 -27.95 2.69 1.08
CA ARG A 204 -26.70 3.00 1.81
C ARG A 204 -25.93 1.75 2.15
N VAL A 205 -24.61 1.76 1.89
CA VAL A 205 -23.69 0.66 2.15
C VAL A 205 -22.37 1.20 2.65
N ASN A 206 -21.74 0.56 3.62
CA ASN A 206 -20.38 0.88 4.02
C ASN A 206 -19.38 0.18 3.09
N GLY A 207 -18.58 0.97 2.39
CA GLY A 207 -17.46 0.51 1.57
C GLY A 207 -16.14 0.54 2.33
N LEU A 208 -15.13 -0.12 1.79
CA LEU A 208 -13.77 -0.14 2.33
C LEU A 208 -12.77 0.27 1.26
N ALA A 209 -11.97 1.28 1.55
CA ALA A 209 -10.89 1.75 0.69
C ALA A 209 -9.54 1.76 1.39
N VAL A 210 -8.49 2.09 0.65
CA VAL A 210 -7.15 2.33 1.17
C VAL A 210 -6.68 3.73 0.80
N LEU A 211 -5.97 4.38 1.71
CA LEU A 211 -5.27 5.64 1.46
C LEU A 211 -3.82 5.35 1.09
N GLY A 212 -3.23 6.17 0.25
CA GLY A 212 -1.80 6.09 -0.08
C GLY A 212 -1.43 5.13 -1.21
N ALA A 213 -2.39 4.59 -1.95
CA ALA A 213 -2.11 3.71 -3.10
C ALA A 213 -1.24 4.38 -4.18
N ASP A 214 -1.42 5.68 -4.40
CA ASP A 214 -0.71 6.43 -5.44
C ASP A 214 0.65 6.97 -5.02
N SER A 215 0.96 6.98 -3.73
CA SER A 215 2.22 7.55 -3.21
C SER A 215 3.43 6.62 -3.37
N GLY A 216 3.25 5.42 -3.94
CA GLY A 216 4.31 4.40 -4.02
C GLY A 216 4.76 3.88 -2.66
N LEU A 217 4.08 4.29 -1.60
CA LEU A 217 4.31 3.84 -0.23
C LEU A 217 3.67 2.47 -0.03
N SER A 218 4.39 1.63 0.62
CA SER A 218 4.09 0.20 0.71
C SER A 218 3.04 -0.17 1.76
N ASP A 219 2.67 0.74 2.62
CA ASP A 219 1.72 0.51 3.70
C ASP A 219 0.38 1.20 3.41
N TYR A 220 -0.59 0.37 3.06
CA TYR A 220 -1.96 0.82 2.88
C TYR A 220 -2.60 1.09 4.24
N SER A 221 -3.24 2.26 4.38
CA SER A 221 -4.09 2.57 5.51
C SER A 221 -5.54 2.43 5.09
N GLY A 222 -6.29 1.59 5.80
CA GLY A 222 -7.70 1.34 5.50
C GLY A 222 -8.60 2.48 6.01
N VAL A 223 -9.67 2.74 5.28
CA VAL A 223 -10.75 3.65 5.68
C VAL A 223 -12.11 3.04 5.36
N VAL A 224 -13.12 3.41 6.15
CA VAL A 224 -14.52 3.10 5.85
C VAL A 224 -15.11 4.26 5.06
N LEU A 225 -15.76 3.94 3.95
CA LEU A 225 -16.39 4.89 3.05
C LEU A 225 -17.89 4.60 2.97
N PRO A 226 -18.76 5.40 3.59
CA PRO A 226 -20.19 5.31 3.33
C PRO A 226 -20.45 5.63 1.85
N VAL A 227 -21.29 4.83 1.22
CA VAL A 227 -21.78 5.03 -0.15
C VAL A 227 -23.30 5.16 -0.08
N GLU A 228 -23.83 6.24 -0.62
CA GLU A 228 -25.27 6.49 -0.68
C GLU A 228 -25.71 6.57 -2.14
N ALA A 229 -26.80 5.91 -2.46
CA ALA A 229 -27.44 5.96 -3.76
C ALA A 229 -28.91 6.36 -3.62
N MET A 230 -29.37 7.21 -4.55
CA MET A 230 -30.75 7.60 -4.72
C MET A 230 -31.14 7.43 -6.18
N VAL A 231 -32.33 6.89 -6.41
CA VAL A 231 -32.87 6.68 -7.74
C VAL A 231 -34.20 7.44 -7.86
N THR A 232 -34.29 8.26 -8.89
CA THR A 232 -35.51 9.02 -9.19
C THR A 232 -35.88 8.85 -10.66
N ALA A 233 -37.14 9.07 -11.00
CA ALA A 233 -37.57 9.06 -12.41
C ALA A 233 -36.81 10.13 -13.20
N ALA A 234 -36.36 9.77 -14.41
CA ALA A 234 -35.58 10.68 -15.24
C ALA A 234 -36.38 11.93 -15.63
N HIS A 235 -35.74 13.09 -15.48
CA HIS A 235 -36.30 14.36 -16.02
C HIS A 235 -35.83 14.52 -17.46
N GLY A 236 -36.64 14.06 -18.42
CA GLY A 236 -36.36 14.21 -19.84
C GLY A 236 -36.30 12.91 -20.63
N ARG A 237 -35.55 12.92 -21.75
CA ARG A 237 -35.49 11.77 -22.67
C ARG A 237 -34.48 10.69 -22.31
N SER A 238 -33.60 10.95 -21.37
CA SER A 238 -32.60 9.98 -20.93
C SER A 238 -32.12 10.32 -19.51
N GLY A 239 -32.19 9.37 -18.61
CA GLY A 239 -31.67 9.47 -17.27
C GLY A 239 -30.14 9.55 -17.24
N GLN A 240 -29.62 10.07 -16.15
CA GLN A 240 -28.18 10.28 -15.93
C GLN A 240 -27.72 9.57 -14.69
N VAL A 241 -26.48 9.09 -14.74
CA VAL A 241 -25.78 8.63 -13.53
C VAL A 241 -24.84 9.73 -13.06
N ILE A 242 -25.16 10.30 -11.91
CA ILE A 242 -24.44 11.43 -11.30
C ILE A 242 -23.71 10.92 -10.07
N ALA A 243 -22.40 10.90 -10.15
CA ALA A 243 -21.55 10.51 -9.03
C ALA A 243 -20.83 11.73 -8.45
N THR A 244 -20.95 11.94 -7.13
CA THR A 244 -20.39 13.06 -6.39
C THR A 244 -19.52 12.58 -5.21
N GLY A 245 -18.61 13.44 -4.71
CA GLY A 245 -17.77 13.11 -3.56
C GLY A 245 -16.30 12.87 -3.92
N GLY A 246 -15.74 13.57 -4.93
CA GLY A 246 -14.30 13.51 -5.24
C GLY A 246 -13.85 12.19 -5.86
N LEU A 247 -14.67 11.61 -6.73
CA LEU A 247 -14.34 10.37 -7.45
C LEU A 247 -13.26 10.59 -8.50
N SER A 248 -12.27 9.70 -8.54
CA SER A 248 -11.31 9.61 -9.64
C SER A 248 -11.99 9.19 -10.94
N ASP A 249 -11.30 9.35 -12.07
CA ASP A 249 -11.85 8.96 -13.38
C ASP A 249 -12.10 7.45 -13.46
N LEU A 250 -11.26 6.63 -12.82
CA LEU A 250 -11.47 5.17 -12.69
C LEU A 250 -12.77 4.84 -11.95
N ALA A 251 -13.08 5.57 -10.88
CA ALA A 251 -14.31 5.37 -10.13
C ALA A 251 -15.54 5.80 -10.96
N LYS A 252 -15.42 6.84 -11.80
CA LYS A 252 -16.47 7.24 -12.75
C LYS A 252 -16.71 6.21 -13.86
N GLU A 253 -15.62 5.60 -14.39
CA GLU A 253 -15.73 4.50 -15.35
C GLU A 253 -16.42 3.28 -14.72
N SER A 254 -16.15 3.00 -13.45
CA SER A 254 -16.82 1.94 -12.70
C SER A 254 -18.35 2.12 -12.67
N VAL A 255 -18.83 3.35 -12.55
CA VAL A 255 -20.28 3.65 -12.59
C VAL A 255 -20.91 3.25 -13.93
N THR A 256 -20.20 3.44 -15.04
CA THR A 256 -20.68 3.01 -16.36
C THR A 256 -20.79 1.48 -16.45
N ASN A 257 -19.81 0.76 -15.91
CA ASN A 257 -19.82 -0.71 -15.85
C ASN A 257 -20.95 -1.24 -14.95
N ILE A 258 -21.19 -0.58 -13.81
CA ILE A 258 -22.28 -0.88 -12.88
C ILE A 258 -23.64 -0.77 -13.57
N SER A 259 -23.83 0.22 -14.44
CA SER A 259 -25.09 0.42 -15.17
C SER A 259 -25.51 -0.82 -15.96
N ALA A 260 -24.55 -1.49 -16.62
CA ALA A 260 -24.81 -2.72 -17.35
C ALA A 260 -25.18 -3.89 -16.43
N VAL A 261 -24.54 -3.97 -15.27
CA VAL A 261 -24.79 -5.02 -14.26
C VAL A 261 -26.15 -4.81 -13.60
N VAL A 262 -26.49 -3.58 -13.22
CA VAL A 262 -27.80 -3.23 -12.63
C VAL A 262 -28.91 -3.60 -13.58
N LYS A 263 -28.82 -3.18 -14.86
CA LYS A 263 -29.81 -3.54 -15.88
C LYS A 263 -30.00 -5.05 -16.02
N LYS A 264 -28.89 -5.81 -15.97
CA LYS A 264 -28.95 -7.29 -16.06
C LYS A 264 -29.65 -7.92 -14.85
N LEU A 265 -29.44 -7.37 -13.64
CA LEU A 265 -29.96 -7.96 -12.40
C LEU A 265 -31.37 -7.50 -12.06
N THR A 266 -31.69 -6.24 -12.26
CA THR A 266 -33.00 -5.66 -11.90
C THR A 266 -34.00 -5.63 -13.06
N GLY A 267 -33.52 -5.77 -14.30
CA GLY A 267 -34.31 -5.56 -15.50
C GLY A 267 -34.61 -4.10 -15.85
N ASN A 268 -34.24 -3.17 -14.97
CA ASN A 268 -34.47 -1.73 -15.16
C ASN A 268 -33.37 -1.11 -16.03
N ASP A 269 -33.74 -0.32 -17.01
CA ASP A 269 -32.78 0.48 -17.77
C ASP A 269 -32.45 1.76 -16.99
N ILE A 270 -31.21 1.93 -16.61
CA ILE A 270 -30.73 3.14 -15.94
C ILE A 270 -31.06 4.41 -16.73
N LYS A 271 -31.22 4.31 -18.08
CA LYS A 271 -31.62 5.43 -18.92
C LYS A 271 -33.00 5.98 -18.60
N ASP A 272 -33.82 5.22 -17.92
CA ASP A 272 -35.18 5.65 -17.52
C ASP A 272 -35.19 6.37 -16.17
N PHE A 273 -34.04 6.45 -15.51
CA PHE A 273 -33.87 6.97 -14.15
C PHE A 273 -32.69 7.91 -14.03
N ASP A 274 -32.78 8.88 -13.12
CA ASP A 274 -31.64 9.64 -12.62
C ASP A 274 -31.11 8.92 -11.38
N VAL A 275 -29.87 8.43 -11.47
CA VAL A 275 -29.18 7.69 -10.39
C VAL A 275 -28.10 8.58 -9.81
N HIS A 276 -28.26 8.96 -8.56
CA HIS A 276 -27.29 9.73 -7.81
C HIS A 276 -26.51 8.82 -6.89
N VAL A 277 -25.19 8.89 -6.95
CA VAL A 277 -24.27 8.16 -6.03
C VAL A 277 -23.36 9.18 -5.36
N GLN A 278 -23.30 9.11 -4.04
CA GLN A 278 -22.48 10.00 -3.25
C GLN A 278 -21.58 9.23 -2.26
N PHE A 279 -20.38 9.76 -2.05
CA PHE A 279 -19.46 9.35 -0.99
C PHE A 279 -19.39 10.47 0.05
N PRO A 280 -20.24 10.45 1.10
CA PRO A 280 -20.30 11.51 2.10
C PRO A 280 -18.99 11.68 2.82
N GLY A 281 -18.50 12.93 2.94
CA GLY A 281 -17.33 13.28 3.74
C GLY A 281 -15.98 12.79 3.24
N THR A 282 -15.88 12.25 2.01
CA THR A 282 -14.62 11.77 1.44
C THR A 282 -14.01 12.75 0.46
N HIS A 283 -12.68 12.82 0.47
CA HIS A 283 -11.88 13.48 -0.54
C HIS A 283 -11.08 12.42 -1.29
N ASN A 284 -11.19 12.40 -2.62
CA ASN A 284 -10.44 11.53 -3.52
C ASN A 284 -10.57 10.02 -3.22
N VAL A 285 -11.71 9.44 -3.63
CA VAL A 285 -11.84 7.99 -3.74
C VAL A 285 -11.18 7.55 -5.04
N ASP A 286 -10.10 6.81 -4.91
CA ASP A 286 -9.39 6.26 -6.06
C ASP A 286 -9.55 4.73 -6.14
N GLY A 287 -9.55 4.24 -7.39
CA GLY A 287 -9.64 2.82 -7.70
C GLY A 287 -11.07 2.28 -7.84
N ASP A 288 -11.13 1.10 -8.41
CA ASP A 288 -12.35 0.37 -8.75
C ASP A 288 -12.88 -0.52 -7.60
N SER A 289 -12.15 -0.58 -6.48
CA SER A 289 -12.46 -1.49 -5.36
C SER A 289 -13.74 -1.14 -4.59
N ALA A 290 -14.35 0.02 -4.86
CA ALA A 290 -15.65 0.43 -4.32
C ALA A 290 -16.81 0.08 -5.26
N SER A 291 -16.56 -0.48 -6.45
CA SER A 291 -17.60 -0.70 -7.47
C SER A 291 -18.68 -1.68 -7.02
N ILE A 292 -18.35 -2.73 -6.24
CA ILE A 292 -19.38 -3.62 -5.68
C ILE A 292 -20.25 -2.89 -4.65
N THR A 293 -19.68 -1.99 -3.86
CA THR A 293 -20.42 -1.19 -2.87
C THR A 293 -21.39 -0.23 -3.55
N MET A 294 -20.93 0.46 -4.60
CA MET A 294 -21.80 1.33 -5.42
C MET A 294 -22.94 0.54 -6.07
N ALA A 295 -22.61 -0.60 -6.69
CA ALA A 295 -23.62 -1.46 -7.32
C ALA A 295 -24.70 -1.91 -6.32
N THR A 296 -24.26 -2.33 -5.12
CA THR A 296 -25.16 -2.79 -4.05
C THR A 296 -26.04 -1.64 -3.54
N ALA A 297 -25.49 -0.44 -3.35
CA ALA A 297 -26.26 0.73 -2.95
C ALA A 297 -27.31 1.11 -4.01
N ILE A 298 -26.94 1.10 -5.29
CA ILE A 298 -27.83 1.39 -6.41
C ILE A 298 -28.96 0.35 -6.48
N ILE A 299 -28.65 -0.94 -6.43
CA ILE A 299 -29.64 -2.03 -6.46
C ILE A 299 -30.59 -1.93 -5.27
N SER A 300 -30.06 -1.68 -4.08
CA SER A 300 -30.86 -1.45 -2.87
C SER A 300 -31.86 -0.29 -3.06
N ALA A 301 -31.41 0.81 -3.66
CA ALA A 301 -32.27 1.96 -3.94
C ALA A 301 -33.33 1.65 -5.00
N PHE A 302 -33.02 0.88 -6.04
CA PHE A 302 -33.97 0.45 -7.07
C PHE A 302 -35.04 -0.49 -6.53
N GLU A 303 -34.61 -1.51 -5.79
CA GLU A 303 -35.49 -2.57 -5.31
C GLU A 303 -36.19 -2.23 -4.00
N GLY A 304 -35.79 -1.13 -3.34
CA GLY A 304 -36.29 -0.75 -2.01
C GLY A 304 -35.89 -1.75 -0.92
N VAL A 305 -34.83 -2.52 -1.11
CA VAL A 305 -34.38 -3.55 -0.18
C VAL A 305 -33.37 -2.93 0.79
N PRO A 306 -33.64 -2.95 2.11
CA PRO A 306 -32.75 -2.40 3.09
C PRO A 306 -31.49 -3.25 3.26
N ILE A 307 -30.38 -2.60 3.63
CA ILE A 307 -29.07 -3.22 3.88
C ILE A 307 -28.69 -2.99 5.34
N GLU A 308 -28.25 -4.06 5.99
CA GLU A 308 -27.70 -4.00 7.34
C GLU A 308 -26.46 -3.12 7.38
N GLN A 309 -26.40 -2.21 8.35
CA GLN A 309 -25.31 -1.23 8.44
C GLN A 309 -24.13 -1.71 9.29
N ASN A 310 -24.24 -2.84 10.00
CA ASN A 310 -23.11 -3.52 10.66
C ASN A 310 -22.20 -4.26 9.67
N LEU A 311 -22.47 -4.11 8.37
CA LEU A 311 -21.78 -4.75 7.26
C LEU A 311 -20.97 -3.74 6.47
N ALA A 312 -19.78 -4.12 6.03
CA ALA A 312 -19.01 -3.40 5.01
C ALA A 312 -18.54 -4.35 3.91
N MET A 313 -18.32 -3.79 2.73
CA MET A 313 -17.86 -4.58 1.60
C MET A 313 -16.79 -3.88 0.77
N THR A 314 -16.04 -4.67 0.01
CA THR A 314 -15.08 -4.19 -0.97
C THR A 314 -14.90 -5.22 -2.08
N GLY A 315 -14.68 -4.76 -3.28
CA GLY A 315 -14.47 -5.58 -4.46
C GLY A 315 -14.56 -4.76 -5.73
N SER A 316 -13.79 -5.12 -6.73
CA SER A 316 -13.93 -4.60 -8.08
C SER A 316 -15.01 -5.40 -8.83
N LEU A 317 -15.85 -4.72 -9.60
CA LEU A 317 -16.95 -5.34 -10.35
C LEU A 317 -16.67 -5.30 -11.84
N SER A 318 -16.56 -6.47 -12.46
CA SER A 318 -16.43 -6.57 -13.91
C SER A 318 -17.75 -6.23 -14.60
N ILE A 319 -17.70 -5.85 -15.89
CA ILE A 319 -18.88 -5.62 -16.73
C ILE A 319 -19.80 -6.85 -16.85
N ARG A 320 -19.30 -8.04 -16.55
CA ARG A 320 -20.08 -9.29 -16.53
C ARG A 320 -20.79 -9.54 -15.20
N GLY A 321 -20.50 -8.73 -14.16
CA GLY A 321 -21.02 -8.89 -12.82
C GLY A 321 -20.16 -9.81 -11.93
N GLU A 322 -18.94 -10.13 -12.34
CA GLU A 322 -18.01 -10.90 -11.51
C GLU A 322 -17.27 -10.00 -10.54
N VAL A 323 -17.13 -10.44 -9.28
CA VAL A 323 -16.37 -9.73 -8.27
C VAL A 323 -14.90 -10.14 -8.36
N LEU A 324 -14.04 -9.16 -8.67
CA LEU A 324 -12.61 -9.33 -8.88
C LEU A 324 -11.83 -9.08 -7.58
N PRO A 325 -10.64 -9.71 -7.45
CA PRO A 325 -9.74 -9.50 -6.31
C PRO A 325 -9.29 -8.05 -6.19
N ILE A 326 -9.00 -7.62 -4.95
CA ILE A 326 -8.56 -6.27 -4.62
C ILE A 326 -7.35 -6.29 -3.70
N GLY A 327 -6.63 -5.17 -3.63
CA GLY A 327 -5.50 -4.97 -2.73
C GLY A 327 -5.88 -4.40 -1.35
N GLY A 328 -4.91 -4.42 -0.42
CA GLY A 328 -5.04 -3.76 0.88
C GLY A 328 -6.04 -4.37 1.85
N VAL A 329 -6.38 -5.66 1.71
CA VAL A 329 -7.47 -6.30 2.47
C VAL A 329 -7.26 -6.25 3.98
N SER A 330 -6.04 -6.50 4.47
CA SER A 330 -5.75 -6.41 5.91
C SER A 330 -6.05 -5.02 6.49
N ALA A 331 -5.62 -3.97 5.79
CA ALA A 331 -5.86 -2.60 6.23
C ALA A 331 -7.36 -2.25 6.21
N LYS A 332 -8.09 -2.73 5.20
CA LYS A 332 -9.55 -2.58 5.09
C LYS A 332 -10.29 -3.27 6.24
N ILE A 333 -9.88 -4.49 6.59
CA ILE A 333 -10.46 -5.23 7.73
C ILE A 333 -10.15 -4.52 9.05
N GLU A 334 -8.93 -4.05 9.25
CA GLU A 334 -8.54 -3.30 10.45
C GLU A 334 -9.37 -2.00 10.59
N ALA A 335 -9.64 -1.28 9.50
CA ALA A 335 -10.47 -0.08 9.50
C ALA A 335 -11.94 -0.39 9.85
N ALA A 336 -12.51 -1.43 9.25
CA ALA A 336 -13.87 -1.87 9.55
C ALA A 336 -14.03 -2.24 11.03
N ALA A 337 -13.10 -3.02 11.58
CA ALA A 337 -13.11 -3.41 12.99
C ALA A 337 -13.03 -2.20 13.94
N LYS A 338 -12.16 -1.21 13.63
CA LYS A 338 -12.06 0.05 14.39
C LYS A 338 -13.34 0.88 14.33
N SER A 339 -14.11 0.78 13.24
CA SER A 339 -15.39 1.47 13.06
C SER A 339 -16.58 0.73 13.64
N GLY A 340 -16.35 -0.39 14.35
CA GLY A 340 -17.41 -1.19 14.97
C GLY A 340 -18.27 -1.97 13.98
N ILE A 341 -17.76 -2.26 12.78
CA ILE A 341 -18.39 -3.10 11.77
C ILE A 341 -18.10 -4.55 12.07
N GLU A 342 -19.14 -5.39 12.12
CA GLU A 342 -19.05 -6.79 12.54
C GLU A 342 -18.88 -7.76 11.38
N THR A 343 -19.42 -7.41 10.21
CA THR A 343 -19.41 -8.28 9.02
C THR A 343 -18.69 -7.63 7.86
N ILE A 344 -17.79 -8.35 7.21
CA ILE A 344 -17.03 -7.85 6.08
C ILE A 344 -17.17 -8.82 4.90
N ILE A 345 -17.61 -8.28 3.75
CA ILE A 345 -17.70 -9.03 2.49
C ILE A 345 -16.50 -8.67 1.62
N ILE A 346 -15.71 -9.70 1.27
CA ILE A 346 -14.52 -9.57 0.42
C ILE A 346 -14.60 -10.57 -0.75
N PRO A 347 -13.91 -10.31 -1.88
CA PRO A 347 -13.87 -11.25 -3.00
C PRO A 347 -13.27 -12.60 -2.62
N ASN A 348 -13.89 -13.70 -2.99
CA ASN A 348 -13.44 -15.06 -2.67
C ASN A 348 -12.03 -15.38 -3.21
N LYS A 349 -11.66 -14.84 -4.36
CA LYS A 349 -10.36 -15.03 -5.03
C LYS A 349 -9.28 -14.07 -4.53
N THR A 350 -9.54 -13.27 -3.50
CA THR A 350 -8.53 -12.40 -2.94
C THR A 350 -7.37 -13.21 -2.36
N PRO A 351 -6.09 -12.79 -2.54
CA PRO A 351 -4.92 -13.54 -2.05
C PRO A 351 -4.91 -13.75 -0.52
N PHE A 352 -5.79 -13.09 0.21
CA PHE A 352 -6.09 -13.28 1.62
C PHE A 352 -7.26 -14.28 1.78
N GLY A 353 -6.95 -15.55 1.88
CA GLY A 353 -7.91 -16.50 2.38
C GLY A 353 -7.69 -16.69 3.89
N PHE A 354 -8.56 -16.20 4.72
CA PHE A 354 -8.78 -16.85 5.99
C PHE A 354 -9.36 -18.24 5.65
N LYS A 355 -8.75 -19.31 6.19
CA LYS A 355 -9.50 -20.55 6.31
C LYS A 355 -10.62 -20.28 7.33
N ASN A 356 -11.87 -20.59 6.93
CA ASN A 356 -12.98 -20.71 7.86
C ASN A 356 -12.62 -21.62 9.02
#